data_88a4b53661b38a63a1f48293a26b19fe
#
_entry.id   88a4b53661b38a63a1f48293a26b19fe
#
_cell.length_a   1.000
_cell.length_b   1.000
_cell.length_c   1.000
_cell.angle_alpha   90.00
_cell.angle_beta   90.00
_cell.angle_gamma   90.00
#
_symmetry.space_group_name_H-M   'P 1'
#
loop_
_entity.id
_entity.type
_entity.pdbx_description
1 polymer ?
#
loop_
_entity_poly.entity_id
_entity_poly.type
_entity_poly.pdbx_seq_one_letter_code
_entity_poly.pdbx_strand_id
1 'polypeptide(L)'
;MRIKHVTHSTVSHRRRNLLLGGASMIAAGTLPSIPALAQGAPVTIGVGADPVFTAFFVAANEKLFAKHGANVQVQSYTDGGEALNALVANQVNMACAGEPTHIVRLSRAELRPLAVTYQSKTYLKLVARKGIAKADQIKKFGIVAGSVSEYVTGLTLKKLNIDSSKVEMVRSGPPELPALLARGDIDGYFVWEPWPTLGVQQGGHILMTCGDVGYTSTLWLSATASWLGANKEVAGNILKALAEAAEITRKDPPRAAQSVQAITRIPVPQTLNSLKDMDPVIRDFTDDDLKTANAIGDFLLSKQAIKAPVDMSKILQRGFYKG
;
A
#
# COMPACT_ATOMS: atom_id res chain seq x y z
N MET A 1 51.35 12.18 41.22
CA MET A 1 52.00 11.37 42.30
C MET A 1 51.65 9.90 42.12
N ARG A 2 52.69 9.10 41.90
CA ARG A 2 52.84 7.65 41.95
C ARG A 2 52.03 6.73 40.96
N ILE A 3 52.79 6.35 39.98
CA ILE A 3 52.79 5.14 39.15
C ILE A 3 53.00 3.89 40.01
N LYS A 4 52.31 2.78 39.74
CA LYS A 4 52.88 1.46 40.00
C LYS A 4 52.48 0.48 38.88
N HIS A 5 53.53 0.06 38.14
CA HIS A 5 53.62 -1.16 37.34
C HIS A 5 53.61 -2.39 38.23
N VAL A 6 53.33 -3.53 37.67
CA VAL A 6 53.90 -4.89 37.92
C VAL A 6 53.00 -5.89 37.18
N THR A 7 53.35 -6.78 36.40
CA THR A 7 54.45 -7.51 35.76
C THR A 7 53.90 -8.83 35.21
N HIS A 8 54.46 -9.26 34.12
CA HIS A 8 54.22 -10.54 33.41
C HIS A 8 54.49 -11.81 34.28
N SER A 9 53.77 -12.87 33.91
CA SER A 9 54.30 -14.23 34.17
C SER A 9 53.89 -15.18 33.02
N THR A 10 54.88 -15.58 32.25
CA THR A 10 54.94 -16.70 31.31
C THR A 10 55.37 -17.95 32.01
N VAL A 11 54.81 -19.12 31.72
CA VAL A 11 55.41 -20.48 31.83
C VAL A 11 54.49 -21.42 31.06
N SER A 12 54.89 -21.96 29.92
CA SER A 12 55.80 -23.03 29.51
C SER A 12 55.19 -24.45 29.55
N HIS A 13 55.10 -24.97 28.34
CA HIS A 13 55.10 -26.36 27.84
C HIS A 13 55.16 -27.57 28.85
N ARG A 14 54.35 -28.59 28.53
CA ARG A 14 54.86 -29.97 28.34
C ARG A 14 53.87 -30.85 27.56
N ARG A 15 54.40 -31.44 26.50
CA ARG A 15 53.84 -32.53 25.69
C ARG A 15 53.72 -33.81 26.48
N ARG A 16 52.67 -34.65 26.18
CA ARG A 16 52.88 -36.09 26.12
C ARG A 16 51.78 -36.75 25.31
N ASN A 17 52.17 -37.42 24.26
CA ASN A 17 51.41 -38.33 23.43
C ASN A 17 50.99 -39.59 24.21
N LEU A 18 49.79 -40.12 23.95
CA LEU A 18 49.53 -41.52 24.00
C LEU A 18 48.43 -41.89 22.98
N LEU A 19 48.86 -42.65 22.00
CA LEU A 19 48.05 -43.37 21.01
C LEU A 19 47.32 -44.51 21.69
N LEU A 20 46.04 -44.71 21.40
CA LEU A 20 45.43 -46.04 21.32
C LEU A 20 44.17 -45.96 20.46
N GLY A 21 44.10 -46.83 19.46
CA GLY A 21 43.12 -46.87 18.40
C GLY A 21 41.78 -47.42 18.82
N GLY A 22 40.75 -46.98 18.14
CA GLY A 22 39.41 -47.57 18.17
C GLY A 22 38.74 -47.20 16.86
N ALA A 23 38.80 -48.10 15.86
CA ALA A 23 38.09 -47.97 14.60
C ALA A 23 36.59 -48.17 14.84
N SER A 24 35.84 -47.09 14.95
CA SER A 24 34.40 -47.14 14.85
C SER A 24 34.00 -46.75 13.41
N MET A 25 33.58 -47.73 12.62
CA MET A 25 32.90 -47.49 11.35
C MET A 25 31.56 -46.77 11.61
N ILE A 26 31.54 -45.47 11.38
CA ILE A 26 30.29 -44.73 11.29
C ILE A 26 29.82 -44.91 9.85
N ALA A 27 28.76 -45.73 9.68
CA ALA A 27 28.01 -45.77 8.43
C ALA A 27 27.44 -44.38 8.18
N ALA A 28 28.05 -43.65 7.27
CA ALA A 28 27.50 -42.39 6.76
C ALA A 28 26.26 -42.68 5.93
N GLY A 29 25.12 -42.71 6.61
CA GLY A 29 23.82 -42.65 5.94
C GLY A 29 23.73 -41.30 5.18
N THR A 30 23.82 -41.35 3.87
CA THR A 30 23.52 -40.20 3.00
C THR A 30 22.02 -39.92 3.17
N LEU A 31 21.70 -38.98 4.06
CA LEU A 31 20.40 -38.32 4.03
C LEU A 31 20.25 -37.64 2.67
N PRO A 32 19.16 -37.84 1.94
CA PRO A 32 18.93 -37.11 0.72
C PRO A 32 18.91 -35.63 1.10
N SER A 33 19.89 -34.88 0.61
CA SER A 33 19.88 -33.42 0.65
C SER A 33 18.67 -32.99 -0.15
N ILE A 34 17.58 -32.59 0.51
CA ILE A 34 16.49 -31.83 -0.12
C ILE A 34 17.19 -30.61 -0.68
N PRO A 35 17.14 -30.38 -2.03
CA PRO A 35 17.71 -29.18 -2.57
C PRO A 35 17.00 -28.00 -1.91
N ALA A 36 17.70 -27.23 -1.09
CA ALA A 36 17.25 -25.93 -0.70
C ALA A 36 17.05 -25.18 -2.01
N LEU A 37 15.78 -25.02 -2.42
CA LEU A 37 15.43 -24.10 -3.52
C LEU A 37 16.16 -22.81 -3.18
N ALA A 38 17.15 -22.46 -4.00
CA ALA A 38 17.85 -21.20 -3.88
C ALA A 38 16.79 -20.10 -3.98
N GLN A 39 16.28 -19.67 -2.81
CA GLN A 39 15.34 -18.56 -2.76
C GLN A 39 16.13 -17.35 -3.26
N GLY A 40 15.81 -16.92 -4.48
CA GLY A 40 16.32 -15.67 -5.04
C GLY A 40 16.10 -14.53 -4.04
N ALA A 41 16.78 -13.41 -4.24
CA ALA A 41 16.58 -12.22 -3.41
C ALA A 41 15.07 -11.93 -3.25
N PRO A 42 14.60 -11.57 -2.05
CA PRO A 42 13.18 -11.34 -1.80
C PRO A 42 12.65 -10.23 -2.70
N VAL A 43 11.46 -10.44 -3.25
CA VAL A 43 10.70 -9.39 -3.94
C VAL A 43 10.13 -8.45 -2.89
N THR A 44 10.48 -7.18 -2.95
CA THR A 44 9.95 -6.18 -2.02
C THR A 44 8.71 -5.52 -2.61
N ILE A 45 7.61 -5.50 -1.84
CA ILE A 45 6.36 -4.84 -2.22
C ILE A 45 6.09 -3.67 -1.27
N GLY A 46 6.05 -2.44 -1.80
CA GLY A 46 5.69 -1.24 -1.05
C GLY A 46 4.18 -1.04 -0.98
N VAL A 47 3.65 -0.76 0.22
CA VAL A 47 2.24 -0.45 0.48
C VAL A 47 2.12 0.67 1.52
N GLY A 48 0.95 1.32 1.61
CA GLY A 48 0.67 2.23 2.72
C GLY A 48 0.41 1.47 4.03
N ALA A 49 0.64 2.13 5.16
CA ALA A 49 0.38 1.60 6.50
C ALA A 49 -1.07 1.86 6.92
N ASP A 50 -2.06 1.45 6.13
CA ASP A 50 -3.49 1.60 6.43
C ASP A 50 -4.30 0.34 6.06
N PRO A 51 -5.53 0.20 6.56
CA PRO A 51 -6.33 -1.02 6.39
C PRO A 51 -6.67 -1.38 4.93
N VAL A 52 -6.60 -0.44 3.99
CA VAL A 52 -6.92 -0.72 2.58
C VAL A 52 -5.95 -1.74 1.95
N PHE A 53 -4.76 -1.90 2.53
CA PHE A 53 -3.74 -2.87 2.09
C PHE A 53 -3.83 -4.21 2.84
N THR A 54 -4.95 -4.51 3.50
CA THR A 54 -5.13 -5.73 4.33
C THR A 54 -4.72 -7.01 3.62
N ALA A 55 -5.04 -7.18 2.32
CA ALA A 55 -4.66 -8.40 1.58
C ALA A 55 -3.14 -8.63 1.58
N PHE A 56 -2.33 -7.58 1.51
CA PHE A 56 -0.86 -7.68 1.56
C PHE A 56 -0.37 -8.10 2.94
N PHE A 57 -0.97 -7.56 4.00
CA PHE A 57 -0.62 -7.90 5.38
C PHE A 57 -1.04 -9.32 5.74
N VAL A 58 -2.22 -9.76 5.29
CA VAL A 58 -2.68 -11.15 5.43
C VAL A 58 -1.74 -12.08 4.68
N ALA A 59 -1.42 -11.80 3.41
CA ALA A 59 -0.52 -12.64 2.62
C ALA A 59 0.87 -12.78 3.25
N ALA A 60 1.39 -11.72 3.85
CA ALA A 60 2.68 -11.75 4.55
C ALA A 60 2.60 -12.53 5.87
N ASN A 61 1.62 -12.23 6.74
CA ASN A 61 1.46 -12.83 8.05
C ASN A 61 1.15 -14.33 7.98
N GLU A 62 0.30 -14.73 7.02
CA GLU A 62 -0.13 -16.11 6.77
C GLU A 62 0.84 -16.89 5.87
N LYS A 63 1.97 -16.27 5.47
CA LYS A 63 2.99 -16.87 4.59
C LYS A 63 2.45 -17.33 3.23
N LEU A 64 1.38 -16.69 2.72
CA LEU A 64 0.74 -17.08 1.47
C LEU A 64 1.66 -16.85 0.27
N PHE A 65 2.50 -15.83 0.29
CA PHE A 65 3.49 -15.63 -0.76
C PHE A 65 4.40 -16.85 -0.93
N ALA A 66 4.94 -17.38 0.17
CA ALA A 66 5.78 -18.58 0.15
C ALA A 66 4.99 -19.82 -0.29
N LYS A 67 3.73 -19.97 0.14
CA LYS A 67 2.81 -21.02 -0.29
C LYS A 67 2.61 -21.03 -1.81
N HIS A 68 2.56 -19.86 -2.43
CA HIS A 68 2.44 -19.70 -3.88
C HIS A 68 3.80 -19.57 -4.61
N GLY A 69 4.91 -19.94 -3.96
CA GLY A 69 6.23 -19.99 -4.60
C GLY A 69 6.91 -18.63 -4.81
N ALA A 70 6.51 -17.59 -4.07
CA ALA A 70 7.13 -16.28 -4.12
C ALA A 70 7.79 -15.93 -2.77
N ASN A 71 9.08 -15.52 -2.80
CA ASN A 71 9.76 -14.97 -1.63
C ASN A 71 9.53 -13.46 -1.60
N VAL A 72 8.62 -12.99 -0.71
CA VAL A 72 8.16 -11.61 -0.67
C VAL A 72 8.36 -10.98 0.70
N GLN A 73 8.83 -9.74 0.70
CA GLN A 73 8.85 -8.85 1.85
C GLN A 73 7.91 -7.66 1.59
N VAL A 74 6.90 -7.48 2.44
CA VAL A 74 6.02 -6.31 2.41
C VAL A 74 6.65 -5.19 3.23
N GLN A 75 6.84 -4.02 2.62
CA GLN A 75 7.36 -2.82 3.25
C GLN A 75 6.27 -1.75 3.34
N SER A 76 6.00 -1.28 4.57
CA SER A 76 5.01 -0.25 4.83
C SER A 76 5.63 1.15 4.75
N TYR A 77 4.90 2.06 4.11
CA TYR A 77 5.16 3.50 4.00
C TYR A 77 4.01 4.28 4.64
N THR A 78 4.13 5.58 4.80
CA THR A 78 3.05 6.42 5.34
C THR A 78 1.76 6.29 4.51
N ASP A 79 1.91 6.23 3.18
CA ASP A 79 0.82 6.00 2.23
C ASP A 79 1.29 5.31 0.93
N GLY A 80 0.33 4.98 0.05
CA GLY A 80 0.65 4.37 -1.24
C GLY A 80 1.44 5.28 -2.19
N GLY A 81 1.37 6.59 -2.00
CA GLY A 81 2.14 7.56 -2.81
C GLY A 81 3.63 7.48 -2.52
N GLU A 82 4.01 7.34 -1.25
CA GLU A 82 5.40 7.09 -0.86
C GLU A 82 5.88 5.71 -1.33
N ALA A 83 5.04 4.69 -1.24
CA ALA A 83 5.35 3.37 -1.78
C ALA A 83 5.64 3.41 -3.29
N LEU A 84 4.85 4.17 -4.07
CA LEU A 84 5.12 4.35 -5.49
C LEU A 84 6.37 5.19 -5.78
N ASN A 85 6.69 6.17 -4.93
CA ASN A 85 7.97 6.88 -5.06
C ASN A 85 9.16 5.92 -4.87
N ALA A 86 9.07 5.00 -3.89
CA ALA A 86 10.08 3.96 -3.68
C ALA A 86 10.18 3.02 -4.90
N LEU A 87 9.05 2.67 -5.55
CA LEU A 87 9.05 1.88 -6.79
C LEU A 87 9.75 2.63 -7.93
N VAL A 88 9.44 3.90 -8.14
CA VAL A 88 10.09 4.74 -9.16
C VAL A 88 11.60 4.88 -8.90
N ALA A 89 11.99 4.93 -7.63
CA ALA A 89 13.40 4.97 -7.21
C ALA A 89 14.09 3.59 -7.21
N ASN A 90 13.42 2.51 -7.66
CA ASN A 90 13.90 1.13 -7.61
C ASN A 90 14.31 0.62 -6.20
N GLN A 91 13.70 1.19 -5.15
CA GLN A 91 13.91 0.76 -3.77
C GLN A 91 13.03 -0.46 -3.42
N VAL A 92 11.91 -0.63 -4.15
CA VAL A 92 11.05 -1.80 -4.10
C VAL A 92 10.79 -2.31 -5.52
N ASN A 93 10.37 -3.58 -5.65
CA ASN A 93 10.12 -4.21 -6.94
C ASN A 93 8.69 -3.97 -7.45
N MET A 94 7.75 -3.87 -6.51
CA MET A 94 6.34 -3.62 -6.75
C MET A 94 5.81 -2.61 -5.73
N ALA A 95 4.74 -1.91 -6.07
CA ALA A 95 4.04 -1.05 -5.12
C ALA A 95 2.55 -0.96 -5.44
N CYS A 96 1.74 -0.68 -4.41
CA CYS A 96 0.30 -0.55 -4.53
C CYS A 96 -0.17 0.83 -4.04
N ALA A 97 -1.05 1.47 -4.82
CA ALA A 97 -1.66 2.75 -4.49
C ALA A 97 -2.95 2.99 -5.29
N GLY A 98 -3.62 4.12 -5.04
CA GLY A 98 -4.78 4.57 -5.80
C GLY A 98 -4.45 5.05 -7.22
N GLU A 99 -5.44 5.04 -8.10
CA GLU A 99 -5.31 5.32 -9.53
C GLU A 99 -4.69 6.69 -9.84
N PRO A 100 -5.15 7.83 -9.25
CA PRO A 100 -4.57 9.13 -9.57
C PRO A 100 -3.08 9.19 -9.21
N THR A 101 -2.72 8.57 -8.09
CA THR A 101 -1.33 8.50 -7.62
C THR A 101 -0.46 7.71 -8.60
N HIS A 102 -0.98 6.60 -9.17
CA HIS A 102 -0.30 5.85 -10.24
C HIS A 102 -0.13 6.69 -11.49
N ILE A 103 -1.19 7.35 -11.97
CA ILE A 103 -1.18 8.11 -13.22
C ILE A 103 -0.15 9.25 -13.18
N VAL A 104 -0.02 9.92 -12.02
CA VAL A 104 1.05 10.91 -11.82
C VAL A 104 2.44 10.29 -11.98
N ARG A 105 2.67 9.04 -11.52
CA ARG A 105 3.98 8.38 -11.65
C ARG A 105 4.18 7.78 -13.04
N LEU A 106 3.14 7.22 -13.65
CA LEU A 106 3.15 6.73 -15.03
C LEU A 106 3.52 7.82 -16.05
N SER A 107 3.24 9.09 -15.76
CA SER A 107 3.67 10.22 -16.61
C SER A 107 5.20 10.46 -16.61
N ARG A 108 5.95 9.81 -15.73
CA ARG A 108 7.41 10.03 -15.52
C ARG A 108 8.24 8.75 -15.42
N ALA A 109 7.61 7.58 -15.31
CA ALA A 109 8.31 6.31 -15.12
C ALA A 109 7.58 5.17 -15.84
N GLU A 110 8.34 4.20 -16.31
CA GLU A 110 7.81 3.02 -16.98
C GLU A 110 7.30 1.99 -15.99
N LEU A 111 6.14 2.26 -15.39
CA LEU A 111 5.43 1.33 -14.53
C LEU A 111 4.41 0.52 -15.36
N ARG A 112 4.06 -0.64 -14.83
CA ARG A 112 3.07 -1.55 -15.40
C ARG A 112 2.07 -1.96 -14.30
N PRO A 113 0.88 -1.36 -14.26
CA PRO A 113 -0.21 -1.83 -13.40
C PRO A 113 -0.68 -3.22 -13.85
N LEU A 114 -0.73 -4.18 -12.91
CA LEU A 114 -0.96 -5.61 -13.18
C LEU A 114 -2.36 -6.06 -12.83
N ALA A 115 -2.94 -5.51 -11.76
CA ALA A 115 -4.25 -5.89 -11.26
C ALA A 115 -4.83 -4.81 -10.35
N VAL A 116 -6.15 -4.82 -10.23
CA VAL A 116 -6.88 -4.13 -9.17
C VAL A 116 -6.84 -5.02 -7.92
N THR A 117 -6.50 -4.43 -6.76
CA THR A 117 -6.35 -5.17 -5.50
C THR A 117 -7.38 -4.79 -4.43
N TYR A 118 -8.26 -3.87 -4.75
CA TYR A 118 -9.29 -3.35 -3.86
C TYR A 118 -10.26 -2.49 -4.67
N GLN A 119 -11.51 -2.43 -4.23
CA GLN A 119 -12.49 -1.46 -4.71
C GLN A 119 -13.46 -1.03 -3.61
N SER A 120 -13.97 0.21 -3.68
CA SER A 120 -15.01 0.70 -2.76
C SER A 120 -15.69 1.96 -3.28
N LYS A 121 -16.96 2.11 -2.88
CA LYS A 121 -17.74 3.35 -3.05
C LYS A 121 -17.90 4.14 -1.74
N THR A 122 -17.45 3.60 -0.60
CA THR A 122 -17.76 4.13 0.73
C THR A 122 -16.52 4.41 1.59
N TYR A 123 -15.35 3.88 1.20
CA TYR A 123 -14.12 4.01 1.99
C TYR A 123 -13.55 5.44 2.02
N LEU A 124 -13.68 6.17 0.91
CA LEU A 124 -13.32 7.59 0.88
C LEU A 124 -14.52 8.41 1.36
N LYS A 125 -14.30 9.25 2.37
CA LYS A 125 -15.36 10.01 3.05
C LYS A 125 -15.05 11.49 3.09
N LEU A 126 -16.05 12.31 2.82
CA LEU A 126 -16.01 13.75 3.05
C LEU A 126 -16.32 14.03 4.51
N VAL A 127 -15.33 14.50 5.25
CA VAL A 127 -15.51 14.99 6.62
C VAL A 127 -15.63 16.51 6.58
N ALA A 128 -16.62 17.05 7.27
CA ALA A 128 -16.83 18.48 7.42
C ALA A 128 -16.78 18.89 8.90
N ARG A 129 -16.36 20.13 9.15
CA ARG A 129 -16.38 20.70 10.49
C ARG A 129 -17.79 20.97 10.98
N LYS A 130 -17.98 21.08 12.27
CA LYS A 130 -19.25 21.49 12.88
C LYS A 130 -19.79 22.77 12.23
N GLY A 131 -21.08 22.78 11.93
CA GLY A 131 -21.79 23.91 11.31
C GLY A 131 -21.85 23.88 9.79
N ILE A 132 -21.14 22.98 9.12
CA ILE A 132 -21.26 22.73 7.67
C ILE A 132 -22.22 21.57 7.46
N ALA A 133 -23.42 21.84 7.01
CA ALA A 133 -24.47 20.80 6.82
C ALA A 133 -24.49 20.20 5.39
N LYS A 134 -23.89 20.91 4.42
CA LYS A 134 -23.85 20.50 3.00
C LYS A 134 -22.50 20.84 2.39
N ALA A 135 -22.08 20.05 1.40
CA ALA A 135 -20.77 20.22 0.77
C ALA A 135 -20.63 21.54 -0.01
N ASP A 136 -21.71 22.17 -0.47
CA ASP A 136 -21.71 23.47 -1.13
C ASP A 136 -21.40 24.65 -0.18
N GLN A 137 -21.45 24.42 1.13
CA GLN A 137 -21.06 25.40 2.14
C GLN A 137 -19.54 25.43 2.39
N ILE A 138 -18.81 24.43 1.92
CA ILE A 138 -17.36 24.32 2.11
C ILE A 138 -16.68 25.37 1.23
N LYS A 139 -15.86 26.23 1.83
CA LYS A 139 -15.04 27.23 1.15
C LYS A 139 -13.56 26.87 1.10
N LYS A 140 -13.11 26.05 2.05
CA LYS A 140 -11.72 25.56 2.13
C LYS A 140 -11.68 24.05 2.21
N PHE A 141 -11.25 23.40 1.14
CA PHE A 141 -11.03 21.96 1.13
C PHE A 141 -9.59 21.61 1.44
N GLY A 142 -9.36 20.76 2.44
CA GLY A 142 -8.09 20.06 2.61
C GLY A 142 -7.96 18.95 1.57
N ILE A 143 -6.84 18.89 0.88
CA ILE A 143 -6.57 17.90 -0.17
C ILE A 143 -5.18 17.30 -0.05
N VAL A 144 -5.06 16.01 -0.40
CA VAL A 144 -3.78 15.35 -0.64
C VAL A 144 -3.51 15.42 -2.14
N ALA A 145 -2.59 16.29 -2.55
CA ALA A 145 -2.34 16.61 -3.95
C ALA A 145 -1.92 15.38 -4.77
N GLY A 146 -2.48 15.25 -5.99
CA GLY A 146 -2.18 14.15 -6.91
C GLY A 146 -2.67 12.78 -6.45
N SER A 147 -3.61 12.74 -5.50
CA SER A 147 -4.22 11.52 -4.98
C SER A 147 -5.73 11.45 -5.23
N VAL A 148 -6.36 10.36 -4.79
CA VAL A 148 -7.82 10.20 -4.81
C VAL A 148 -8.55 11.29 -4.01
N SER A 149 -7.90 11.87 -2.98
CA SER A 149 -8.44 12.99 -2.20
C SER A 149 -8.72 14.21 -3.08
N GLU A 150 -7.74 14.64 -3.89
CA GLU A 150 -7.91 15.77 -4.81
C GLU A 150 -8.91 15.43 -5.92
N TYR A 151 -8.84 14.22 -6.49
CA TYR A 151 -9.73 13.81 -7.56
C TYR A 151 -11.20 13.78 -7.14
N VAL A 152 -11.52 13.12 -6.02
CA VAL A 152 -12.90 13.01 -5.55
C VAL A 152 -13.45 14.36 -5.06
N THR A 153 -12.59 15.25 -4.52
CA THR A 153 -12.96 16.64 -4.26
C THR A 153 -13.35 17.36 -5.55
N GLY A 154 -12.57 17.20 -6.62
CA GLY A 154 -12.90 17.75 -7.93
C GLY A 154 -14.23 17.22 -8.50
N LEU A 155 -14.50 15.91 -8.35
CA LEU A 155 -15.79 15.32 -8.73
C LEU A 155 -16.95 15.89 -7.90
N THR A 156 -16.73 16.16 -6.62
CA THR A 156 -17.73 16.78 -5.72
C THR A 156 -18.08 18.18 -6.21
N LEU A 157 -17.08 19.01 -6.48
CA LEU A 157 -17.31 20.37 -7.01
C LEU A 157 -18.08 20.33 -8.33
N LYS A 158 -17.69 19.46 -9.27
CA LYS A 158 -18.36 19.28 -10.56
C LYS A 158 -19.82 18.83 -10.39
N LYS A 159 -20.07 17.80 -9.57
CA LYS A 159 -21.42 17.23 -9.35
C LYS A 159 -22.38 18.24 -8.74
N LEU A 160 -21.90 19.05 -7.81
CA LEU A 160 -22.69 20.06 -7.10
C LEU A 160 -22.71 21.42 -7.80
N ASN A 161 -22.12 21.53 -9.00
CA ASN A 161 -21.98 22.78 -9.75
C ASN A 161 -21.32 23.92 -8.93
N ILE A 162 -20.36 23.56 -8.08
CA ILE A 162 -19.62 24.53 -7.27
C ILE A 162 -18.50 25.12 -8.13
N ASP A 163 -18.48 26.45 -8.23
CA ASP A 163 -17.39 27.17 -8.92
C ASP A 163 -16.06 26.96 -8.17
N SER A 164 -15.14 26.24 -8.80
CA SER A 164 -13.85 25.93 -8.20
C SER A 164 -12.98 27.16 -7.93
N SER A 165 -13.24 28.30 -8.60
CA SER A 165 -12.53 29.56 -8.34
C SER A 165 -12.91 30.21 -7.01
N LYS A 166 -14.05 29.80 -6.42
CA LYS A 166 -14.56 30.28 -5.14
C LYS A 166 -14.21 29.37 -3.96
N VAL A 167 -13.43 28.33 -4.21
CA VAL A 167 -13.04 27.34 -3.22
C VAL A 167 -11.52 27.29 -3.11
N GLU A 168 -11.02 27.46 -1.90
CA GLU A 168 -9.60 27.34 -1.60
C GLU A 168 -9.23 25.85 -1.43
N MET A 169 -8.17 25.42 -2.12
CA MET A 169 -7.59 24.07 -1.95
C MET A 169 -6.35 24.15 -1.07
N VAL A 170 -6.47 23.69 0.18
CA VAL A 170 -5.37 23.65 1.14
C VAL A 170 -4.66 22.30 1.01
N ARG A 171 -3.44 22.31 0.47
CA ARG A 171 -2.62 21.10 0.30
C ARG A 171 -1.99 20.69 1.62
N SER A 172 -2.16 19.43 1.98
CA SER A 172 -1.59 18.85 3.20
C SER A 172 -1.36 17.35 3.03
N GLY A 173 -0.61 16.73 3.95
CA GLY A 173 -0.56 15.29 4.09
C GLY A 173 -1.81 14.74 4.78
N PRO A 174 -2.12 13.44 4.61
CA PRO A 174 -3.30 12.86 5.23
C PRO A 174 -3.36 13.01 6.76
N PRO A 175 -2.24 12.86 7.51
CA PRO A 175 -2.25 12.96 8.98
C PRO A 175 -2.64 14.32 9.54
N GLU A 176 -2.38 15.39 8.80
CA GLU A 176 -2.62 16.77 9.25
C GLU A 176 -4.08 17.20 9.07
N LEU A 177 -4.82 16.59 8.15
CA LEU A 177 -6.18 17.00 7.78
C LEU A 177 -7.16 17.06 8.97
N PRO A 178 -7.21 16.07 9.90
CA PRO A 178 -8.08 16.15 11.06
C PRO A 178 -7.80 17.36 11.96
N ALA A 179 -6.51 17.67 12.18
CA ALA A 179 -6.11 18.80 13.00
C ALA A 179 -6.41 20.15 12.33
N LEU A 180 -6.21 20.27 11.01
CA LEU A 180 -6.61 21.45 10.23
C LEU A 180 -8.12 21.70 10.30
N LEU A 181 -8.93 20.61 10.22
CA LEU A 181 -10.38 20.70 10.36
C LEU A 181 -10.79 21.18 11.75
N ALA A 182 -10.22 20.58 12.79
CA ALA A 182 -10.54 20.90 14.18
C ALA A 182 -10.22 22.37 14.55
N ARG A 183 -9.16 22.95 13.97
CA ARG A 183 -8.80 24.36 14.15
C ARG A 183 -9.61 25.32 13.28
N GLY A 184 -10.37 24.82 12.28
CA GLY A 184 -11.11 25.63 11.31
C GLY A 184 -10.22 26.22 10.19
N ASP A 185 -9.00 25.73 10.02
CA ASP A 185 -8.11 26.11 8.91
C ASP A 185 -8.68 25.61 7.56
N ILE A 186 -9.44 24.51 7.60
CA ILE A 186 -10.24 23.99 6.49
C ILE A 186 -11.68 23.72 6.95
N ASP A 187 -12.61 23.71 6.00
CA ASP A 187 -14.04 23.44 6.25
C ASP A 187 -14.39 21.95 6.07
N GLY A 188 -13.66 21.24 5.24
CA GLY A 188 -13.85 19.81 4.97
C GLY A 188 -12.71 19.22 4.16
N TYR A 189 -12.66 17.88 4.13
CA TYR A 189 -11.70 17.13 3.33
C TYR A 189 -12.24 15.76 2.93
N PHE A 190 -11.91 15.32 1.73
CA PHE A 190 -12.11 13.93 1.28
C PHE A 190 -10.82 13.15 1.49
N VAL A 191 -10.90 12.00 2.20
CA VAL A 191 -9.72 11.16 2.41
C VAL A 191 -10.15 9.73 2.80
N TRP A 192 -9.19 8.81 2.84
CA TRP A 192 -9.32 7.42 3.29
C TRP A 192 -9.11 7.25 4.81
N GLU A 193 -9.51 6.12 5.35
CA GLU A 193 -9.26 5.80 6.77
C GLU A 193 -7.74 5.68 7.08
N PRO A 194 -7.31 6.04 8.28
CA PRO A 194 -8.11 6.33 9.49
C PRO A 194 -8.52 7.81 9.65
N TRP A 195 -8.20 8.66 8.71
CA TRP A 195 -8.29 10.12 8.86
C TRP A 195 -9.74 10.63 8.96
N PRO A 196 -10.74 10.08 8.24
CA PRO A 196 -12.15 10.41 8.47
C PRO A 196 -12.59 10.09 9.90
N THR A 197 -12.26 8.89 10.42
CA THR A 197 -12.59 8.50 11.79
C THR A 197 -11.98 9.45 12.81
N LEU A 198 -10.72 9.85 12.66
CA LEU A 198 -10.04 10.82 13.53
C LEU A 198 -10.68 12.21 13.44
N GLY A 199 -11.07 12.66 12.25
CA GLY A 199 -11.76 13.94 12.08
C GLY A 199 -13.12 13.97 12.79
N VAL A 200 -13.87 12.86 12.73
CA VAL A 200 -15.14 12.71 13.47
C VAL A 200 -14.91 12.73 14.99
N GLN A 201 -13.88 12.03 15.47
CA GLN A 201 -13.51 12.06 16.90
C GLN A 201 -13.13 13.46 17.38
N GLN A 202 -12.63 14.32 16.51
CA GLN A 202 -12.28 15.71 16.78
C GLN A 202 -13.42 16.71 16.54
N GLY A 203 -14.66 16.21 16.39
CA GLY A 203 -15.88 17.03 16.29
C GLY A 203 -16.36 17.32 14.88
N GLY A 204 -15.74 16.74 13.85
CA GLY A 204 -16.26 16.71 12.49
C GLY A 204 -17.39 15.69 12.33
N HIS A 205 -17.98 15.65 11.14
CA HIS A 205 -18.97 14.65 10.75
C HIS A 205 -18.85 14.31 9.27
N ILE A 206 -19.34 13.11 8.90
CA ILE A 206 -19.32 12.63 7.51
C ILE A 206 -20.52 13.25 6.77
N LEU A 207 -20.27 13.87 5.62
CA LEU A 207 -21.30 14.42 4.74
C LEU A 207 -21.65 13.47 3.59
N MET A 208 -20.65 12.79 3.02
CA MET A 208 -20.84 11.91 1.87
C MET A 208 -19.63 10.98 1.68
N THR A 209 -19.80 10.03 0.78
CA THR A 209 -18.77 9.08 0.33
C THR A 209 -18.41 9.32 -1.14
N CYS A 210 -17.37 8.67 -1.64
CA CYS A 210 -16.99 8.77 -3.05
C CYS A 210 -18.07 8.19 -3.99
N GLY A 211 -18.87 7.23 -3.53
CA GLY A 211 -20.02 6.68 -4.28
C GLY A 211 -21.10 7.72 -4.54
N ASP A 212 -21.29 8.66 -3.62
CA ASP A 212 -22.27 9.73 -3.79
C ASP A 212 -21.91 10.68 -4.93
N VAL A 213 -20.65 10.71 -5.37
CA VAL A 213 -20.21 11.45 -6.57
C VAL A 213 -20.02 10.55 -7.79
N GLY A 214 -20.45 9.28 -7.71
CA GLY A 214 -20.39 8.33 -8.81
C GLY A 214 -19.01 7.71 -9.03
N TYR A 215 -18.13 7.73 -8.01
CA TYR A 215 -16.79 7.19 -8.11
C TYR A 215 -16.63 5.90 -7.31
N THR A 216 -16.06 4.89 -7.95
CA THR A 216 -15.57 3.66 -7.31
C THR A 216 -14.05 3.77 -7.23
N SER A 217 -13.52 3.93 -6.03
CA SER A 217 -12.08 3.95 -5.79
C SER A 217 -11.48 2.56 -5.94
N THR A 218 -10.34 2.45 -6.62
CA THR A 218 -9.57 1.22 -6.72
C THR A 218 -8.12 1.43 -6.31
N LEU A 219 -7.45 0.34 -5.94
CA LEU A 219 -6.01 0.30 -5.80
C LEU A 219 -5.41 -0.59 -6.88
N TRP A 220 -4.28 -0.18 -7.42
CA TRP A 220 -3.53 -0.94 -8.41
C TRP A 220 -2.21 -1.41 -7.85
N LEU A 221 -1.85 -2.66 -8.13
CA LEU A 221 -0.51 -3.17 -7.91
C LEU A 221 0.30 -3.00 -9.19
N SER A 222 1.45 -2.36 -9.09
CA SER A 222 2.36 -2.12 -10.22
C SER A 222 3.75 -2.63 -9.96
N ALA A 223 4.47 -2.94 -11.04
CA ALA A 223 5.91 -3.16 -11.08
C ALA A 223 6.56 -2.21 -12.09
N THR A 224 7.89 -2.07 -12.06
CA THR A 224 8.60 -1.44 -13.18
C THR A 224 8.56 -2.36 -14.42
N ALA A 225 8.58 -1.77 -15.62
CA ALA A 225 8.56 -2.55 -16.87
C ALA A 225 9.76 -3.51 -16.96
N SER A 226 10.95 -3.07 -16.53
CA SER A 226 12.16 -3.87 -16.55
C SER A 226 12.08 -5.07 -15.62
N TRP A 227 11.65 -4.87 -14.38
CA TRP A 227 11.49 -5.96 -13.42
C TRP A 227 10.44 -6.97 -13.88
N LEU A 228 9.28 -6.49 -14.33
CA LEU A 228 8.20 -7.35 -14.81
C LEU A 228 8.64 -8.23 -15.99
N GLY A 229 9.44 -7.67 -16.91
CA GLY A 229 9.94 -8.40 -18.08
C GLY A 229 10.66 -9.70 -17.71
N ALA A 230 11.43 -9.67 -16.62
CA ALA A 230 12.20 -10.81 -16.12
C ALA A 230 11.46 -11.68 -15.07
N ASN A 231 10.32 -11.20 -14.52
CA ASN A 231 9.69 -11.80 -13.33
C ASN A 231 8.18 -12.04 -13.47
N LYS A 232 7.68 -12.27 -14.70
CA LYS A 232 6.23 -12.44 -14.95
C LYS A 232 5.60 -13.56 -14.13
N GLU A 233 6.27 -14.70 -13.99
CA GLU A 233 5.79 -15.85 -13.24
C GLU A 233 5.68 -15.50 -11.74
N VAL A 234 6.73 -14.89 -11.18
CA VAL A 234 6.75 -14.45 -9.78
C VAL A 234 5.63 -13.43 -9.51
N ALA A 235 5.43 -12.46 -10.42
CA ALA A 235 4.34 -11.49 -10.32
C ALA A 235 2.97 -12.19 -10.33
N GLY A 236 2.78 -13.20 -11.20
CA GLY A 236 1.56 -14.02 -11.21
C GLY A 236 1.33 -14.79 -9.92
N ASN A 237 2.37 -15.38 -9.33
CA ASN A 237 2.31 -16.08 -8.05
C ASN A 237 1.99 -15.13 -6.88
N ILE A 238 2.51 -13.91 -6.91
CA ILE A 238 2.16 -12.85 -5.95
C ILE A 238 0.66 -12.52 -6.05
N LEU A 239 0.11 -12.36 -7.24
CA LEU A 239 -1.33 -12.09 -7.42
C LEU A 239 -2.21 -13.23 -6.91
N LYS A 240 -1.81 -14.50 -7.10
CA LYS A 240 -2.51 -15.67 -6.53
C LYS A 240 -2.50 -15.64 -5.00
N ALA A 241 -1.38 -15.33 -4.38
CA ALA A 241 -1.27 -15.19 -2.93
C ALA A 241 -2.16 -14.07 -2.40
N LEU A 242 -2.20 -12.92 -3.08
CA LEU A 242 -3.08 -11.80 -2.73
C LEU A 242 -4.56 -12.14 -2.92
N ALA A 243 -4.91 -12.93 -3.93
CA ALA A 243 -6.29 -13.39 -4.14
C ALA A 243 -6.76 -14.28 -2.99
N GLU A 244 -5.93 -15.23 -2.54
CA GLU A 244 -6.23 -16.04 -1.35
C GLU A 244 -6.35 -15.16 -0.10
N ALA A 245 -5.47 -14.19 0.08
CA ALA A 245 -5.54 -13.24 1.19
C ALA A 245 -6.81 -12.38 1.17
N ALA A 246 -7.27 -11.97 0.00
CA ALA A 246 -8.53 -11.25 -0.18
C ALA A 246 -9.73 -12.12 0.21
N GLU A 247 -9.72 -13.42 -0.14
CA GLU A 247 -10.73 -14.38 0.30
C GLU A 247 -10.74 -14.56 1.82
N ILE A 248 -9.57 -14.70 2.46
CA ILE A 248 -9.46 -14.76 3.92
C ILE A 248 -10.04 -13.48 4.53
N THR A 249 -9.72 -12.31 3.98
CA THR A 249 -10.20 -11.03 4.49
C THR A 249 -11.73 -10.93 4.44
N ARG A 250 -12.36 -11.44 3.38
CA ARG A 250 -13.84 -11.46 3.25
C ARG A 250 -14.50 -12.47 4.18
N LYS A 251 -13.92 -13.66 4.32
CA LYS A 251 -14.52 -14.78 5.08
C LYS A 251 -14.27 -14.69 6.58
N ASP A 252 -13.14 -14.13 6.98
CA ASP A 252 -12.71 -14.01 8.39
C ASP A 252 -12.08 -12.64 8.66
N PRO A 253 -12.90 -11.56 8.68
CA PRO A 253 -12.41 -10.22 8.98
C PRO A 253 -11.63 -10.08 10.29
N PRO A 254 -11.99 -10.79 11.41
CA PRO A 254 -11.19 -10.75 12.62
C PRO A 254 -9.76 -11.24 12.44
N ARG A 255 -9.56 -12.34 11.74
CA ARG A 255 -8.23 -12.91 11.41
C ARG A 255 -7.42 -11.93 10.53
N ALA A 256 -8.07 -11.34 9.54
CA ALA A 256 -7.45 -10.33 8.69
C ALA A 256 -7.03 -9.10 9.49
N ALA A 257 -7.87 -8.60 10.41
CA ALA A 257 -7.55 -7.47 11.26
C ALA A 257 -6.38 -7.74 12.23
N GLN A 258 -6.24 -8.99 12.72
CA GLN A 258 -5.08 -9.40 13.50
C GLN A 258 -3.79 -9.34 12.67
N SER A 259 -3.84 -9.77 11.40
CA SER A 259 -2.69 -9.67 10.48
C SER A 259 -2.28 -8.22 10.23
N VAL A 260 -3.24 -7.31 10.05
CA VAL A 260 -2.99 -5.86 9.95
C VAL A 260 -2.32 -5.34 11.23
N GLN A 261 -2.87 -5.67 12.41
CA GLN A 261 -2.30 -5.21 13.68
C GLN A 261 -0.87 -5.71 13.90
N ALA A 262 -0.57 -6.94 13.54
CA ALA A 262 0.76 -7.53 13.71
C ALA A 262 1.85 -6.72 12.96
N ILE A 263 1.52 -6.16 11.80
CA ILE A 263 2.46 -5.45 10.92
C ILE A 263 2.40 -3.94 11.14
N THR A 264 1.19 -3.35 11.17
CA THR A 264 1.01 -1.89 11.17
C THR A 264 0.79 -1.28 12.55
N ARG A 265 0.48 -2.10 13.57
CA ARG A 265 0.05 -1.69 14.91
C ARG A 265 -1.32 -1.03 14.96
N ILE A 266 -2.06 -0.96 13.85
CA ILE A 266 -3.44 -0.46 13.86
C ILE A 266 -4.30 -1.40 14.69
N PRO A 267 -5.12 -0.87 15.65
CA PRO A 267 -5.95 -1.71 16.50
C PRO A 267 -6.99 -2.52 15.71
N VAL A 268 -7.20 -3.78 16.12
CA VAL A 268 -8.20 -4.68 15.49
C VAL A 268 -9.57 -4.03 15.31
N PRO A 269 -10.17 -3.36 16.32
CA PRO A 269 -11.48 -2.71 16.15
C PRO A 269 -11.50 -1.66 15.05
N GLN A 270 -10.41 -0.90 14.89
CA GLN A 270 -10.29 0.12 13.85
C GLN A 270 -10.23 -0.52 12.45
N THR A 271 -9.43 -1.57 12.30
CA THR A 271 -9.38 -2.33 11.03
C THR A 271 -10.73 -2.95 10.71
N LEU A 272 -11.40 -3.60 11.67
CA LEU A 272 -12.74 -4.17 11.48
C LEU A 272 -13.78 -3.12 11.03
N ASN A 273 -13.69 -1.92 11.58
CA ASN A 273 -14.57 -0.84 11.14
C ASN A 273 -14.29 -0.44 9.67
N SER A 274 -13.01 -0.33 9.30
CA SER A 274 -12.59 0.00 7.93
C SER A 274 -12.99 -1.08 6.92
N LEU A 275 -12.88 -2.38 7.31
CA LEU A 275 -13.23 -3.50 6.42
C LEU A 275 -14.69 -3.52 5.98
N LYS A 276 -15.61 -2.90 6.73
CA LYS A 276 -17.03 -2.77 6.34
C LYS A 276 -17.25 -1.96 5.07
N ASP A 277 -16.33 -1.05 4.81
CA ASP A 277 -16.37 -0.11 3.68
C ASP A 277 -15.51 -0.57 2.49
N MET A 278 -14.93 -1.76 2.55
CA MET A 278 -13.97 -2.26 1.57
C MET A 278 -14.44 -3.56 0.91
N ASP A 279 -14.14 -3.71 -0.37
CA ASP A 279 -14.18 -4.97 -1.08
C ASP A 279 -12.74 -5.35 -1.49
N PRO A 280 -12.04 -6.18 -0.69
CA PRO A 280 -10.74 -6.71 -1.05
C PRO A 280 -10.91 -7.69 -2.20
N VAL A 281 -10.39 -7.35 -3.37
CA VAL A 281 -10.52 -8.11 -4.60
C VAL A 281 -9.18 -8.14 -5.32
N ILE A 282 -8.86 -9.25 -5.97
CA ILE A 282 -7.79 -9.29 -6.97
C ILE A 282 -8.44 -9.61 -8.29
N ARG A 283 -8.41 -8.67 -9.23
CA ARG A 283 -9.02 -8.81 -10.54
C ARG A 283 -8.27 -8.07 -11.64
N ASP A 284 -8.51 -8.49 -12.86
CA ASP A 284 -8.04 -7.77 -14.04
C ASP A 284 -8.76 -6.43 -14.22
N PHE A 285 -8.21 -5.58 -15.07
CA PHE A 285 -8.80 -4.29 -15.44
C PHE A 285 -9.97 -4.46 -16.42
N THR A 286 -11.09 -3.82 -16.12
CA THR A 286 -12.28 -3.75 -16.94
C THR A 286 -12.26 -2.54 -17.89
N ASP A 287 -13.23 -2.46 -18.78
CA ASP A 287 -13.43 -1.26 -19.62
C ASP A 287 -13.82 -0.04 -18.79
N ASP A 288 -14.56 -0.24 -17.69
CA ASP A 288 -14.89 0.85 -16.77
C ASP A 288 -13.66 1.36 -16.00
N ASP A 289 -12.71 0.49 -15.63
CA ASP A 289 -11.44 0.92 -15.06
C ASP A 289 -10.64 1.77 -16.06
N LEU A 290 -10.57 1.35 -17.33
CA LEU A 290 -9.91 2.11 -18.37
C LEU A 290 -10.57 3.48 -18.59
N LYS A 291 -11.91 3.52 -18.65
CA LYS A 291 -12.68 4.77 -18.77
C LYS A 291 -12.42 5.70 -17.58
N THR A 292 -12.41 5.16 -16.36
CA THR A 292 -12.13 5.92 -15.14
C THR A 292 -10.70 6.43 -15.14
N ALA A 293 -9.71 5.59 -15.52
CA ALA A 293 -8.32 5.98 -15.62
C ALA A 293 -8.10 7.13 -16.61
N ASN A 294 -8.76 7.11 -17.77
CA ASN A 294 -8.70 8.21 -18.73
C ASN A 294 -9.31 9.51 -18.16
N ALA A 295 -10.47 9.41 -17.49
CA ALA A 295 -11.10 10.59 -16.85
C ALA A 295 -10.22 11.19 -15.73
N ILE A 296 -9.52 10.35 -14.97
CA ILE A 296 -8.53 10.79 -13.97
C ILE A 296 -7.33 11.45 -14.67
N GLY A 297 -6.85 10.87 -15.77
CA GLY A 297 -5.78 11.45 -16.59
C GLY A 297 -6.11 12.85 -17.08
N ASP A 298 -7.31 13.06 -17.64
CA ASP A 298 -7.81 14.35 -18.10
C ASP A 298 -7.91 15.36 -16.94
N PHE A 299 -8.40 14.93 -15.79
CA PHE A 299 -8.44 15.75 -14.58
C PHE A 299 -7.04 16.18 -14.14
N LEU A 300 -6.10 15.25 -14.03
CA LEU A 300 -4.71 15.54 -13.63
C LEU A 300 -4.00 16.47 -14.62
N LEU A 301 -4.27 16.31 -15.92
CA LEU A 301 -3.77 17.21 -16.96
C LEU A 301 -4.34 18.62 -16.80
N SER A 302 -5.65 18.74 -16.55
CA SER A 302 -6.31 20.04 -16.32
C SER A 302 -5.79 20.77 -15.07
N LYS A 303 -5.33 20.01 -14.07
CA LYS A 303 -4.69 20.52 -12.85
C LYS A 303 -3.17 20.72 -12.99
N GLN A 304 -2.61 20.45 -14.16
CA GLN A 304 -1.16 20.52 -14.43
C GLN A 304 -0.33 19.58 -13.51
N ALA A 305 -0.97 18.56 -12.92
CA ALA A 305 -0.30 17.52 -12.14
C ALA A 305 0.53 16.57 -13.02
N ILE A 306 0.13 16.42 -14.28
CA ILE A 306 0.89 15.77 -15.35
C ILE A 306 1.04 16.72 -16.54
N LYS A 307 2.13 16.57 -17.31
CA LYS A 307 2.46 17.51 -18.43
C LYS A 307 1.92 17.04 -19.78
N ALA A 308 1.60 15.76 -19.92
CA ALA A 308 1.09 15.17 -21.15
C ALA A 308 0.11 14.03 -20.81
N PRO A 309 -0.82 13.70 -21.73
CA PRO A 309 -1.70 12.55 -21.57
C PRO A 309 -0.92 11.24 -21.44
N VAL A 310 -1.45 10.32 -20.65
CA VAL A 310 -0.91 8.95 -20.48
C VAL A 310 -1.88 7.98 -21.16
N ASP A 311 -1.37 7.21 -22.12
CA ASP A 311 -2.18 6.20 -22.84
C ASP A 311 -2.40 4.94 -21.98
N MET A 312 -3.49 4.97 -21.21
CA MET A 312 -3.82 3.88 -20.27
C MET A 312 -4.07 2.54 -20.97
N SER A 313 -4.53 2.56 -22.24
CA SER A 313 -4.80 1.34 -23.00
C SER A 313 -3.55 0.50 -23.27
N LYS A 314 -2.38 1.16 -23.37
CA LYS A 314 -1.07 0.51 -23.58
C LYS A 314 -0.37 0.13 -22.28
N ILE A 315 -0.72 0.77 -21.18
CA ILE A 315 0.02 0.68 -19.92
C ILE A 315 -0.58 -0.35 -18.98
N LEU A 316 -1.91 -0.38 -18.84
CA LEU A 316 -2.62 -1.39 -18.05
C LEU A 316 -2.38 -2.78 -18.62
N GLN A 317 -1.88 -3.69 -17.79
CA GLN A 317 -1.56 -5.07 -18.23
C GLN A 317 -2.82 -5.94 -18.22
N ARG A 318 -3.80 -5.59 -19.06
CA ARG A 318 -5.07 -6.33 -19.18
C ARG A 318 -4.80 -7.76 -19.63
N GLY A 319 -5.49 -8.72 -18.99
CA GLY A 319 -5.29 -10.16 -19.21
C GLY A 319 -4.07 -10.73 -18.50
N PHE A 320 -3.35 -9.96 -17.69
CA PHE A 320 -2.21 -10.46 -16.90
C PHE A 320 -2.69 -11.38 -15.77
N TYR A 321 -3.72 -10.98 -15.04
CA TYR A 321 -4.35 -11.80 -14.01
C TYR A 321 -5.63 -12.43 -14.55
N LYS A 322 -5.69 -13.77 -14.53
CA LYS A 322 -6.81 -14.53 -15.12
C LYS A 322 -7.70 -15.22 -14.08
N GLY A 323 -7.48 -14.97 -12.77
CA GLY A 323 -8.20 -15.63 -11.69
C GLY A 323 -7.52 -16.90 -11.21
#